data_f1a73d7a44af5fbb1d1ed516c0f373cc
#
_entry.id   f1a73d7a44af5fbb1d1ed516c0f373cc
#
_cell.length_a   1.000
_cell.length_b   1.000
_cell.length_c   1.000
_cell.angle_alpha   90.00
_cell.angle_beta   90.00
_cell.angle_gamma   90.00
#
_symmetry.space_group_name_H-M   'P 1'
#
loop_
_entity.id
_entity.type
_entity.pdbx_description
1 polymer ?
#
loop_
_entity_poly.entity_id
_entity_poly.type
_entity_poly.pdbx_seq_one_letter_code
_entity_poly.pdbx_strand_id
1 'polypeptide(L)'
;MIKKFKKIVIKIGSNSIVDPKLKTIKSKWLEKLCKDIALIHKTTKIVVVCSGAIALGSKSISRSALRKLEDKQAAASIGQIELAYQWRTKLKKYKIKVSQILLTLEDSETRRRFLNARNTISSLQNRNIIPIINENDTVATEEIKYGDNDKLAARVAQMIGADLLILL
;
A
#
# COMPACT_ATOMS: atom_id res chain seq x y z
N MET A 1 -25.53 18.52 -4.11
CA MET A 1 -25.53 17.18 -3.49
C MET A 1 -24.08 16.62 -3.57
N ILE A 2 -23.38 16.43 -2.47
CA ILE A 2 -22.02 15.88 -2.48
C ILE A 2 -22.13 14.40 -2.88
N LYS A 3 -21.50 14.02 -4.00
CA LYS A 3 -21.52 12.65 -4.50
C LYS A 3 -20.87 11.73 -3.47
N LYS A 4 -21.60 10.78 -2.94
CA LYS A 4 -21.09 9.84 -1.93
C LYS A 4 -20.34 8.71 -2.63
N PHE A 5 -19.02 8.66 -2.50
CA PHE A 5 -18.21 7.59 -3.04
C PHE A 5 -18.40 6.29 -2.24
N LYS A 6 -18.60 5.17 -2.94
CA LYS A 6 -18.79 3.85 -2.32
C LYS A 6 -17.46 3.09 -2.15
N LYS A 7 -16.54 3.29 -3.09
CA LYS A 7 -15.23 2.62 -3.11
C LYS A 7 -14.14 3.63 -3.44
N ILE A 8 -13.12 3.71 -2.58
CA ILE A 8 -11.99 4.62 -2.73
C ILE A 8 -10.68 3.85 -2.67
N VAL A 9 -9.76 4.17 -3.58
CA VAL A 9 -8.36 3.78 -3.47
C VAL A 9 -7.55 5.00 -3.05
N ILE A 10 -6.70 4.84 -2.03
CA ILE A 10 -5.79 5.88 -1.55
C ILE A 10 -4.37 5.40 -1.82
N LYS A 11 -3.66 6.05 -2.72
CA LYS A 11 -2.25 5.80 -2.97
C LYS A 11 -1.40 6.73 -2.12
N ILE A 12 -0.37 6.19 -1.51
CA ILE A 12 0.55 6.92 -0.62
C ILE A 12 1.97 6.73 -1.11
N GLY A 13 2.61 7.83 -1.48
CA GLY A 13 4.00 7.84 -1.92
C GLY A 13 4.99 7.60 -0.77
N SER A 14 6.16 7.06 -1.09
CA SER A 14 7.22 6.82 -0.11
C SER A 14 7.59 8.07 0.68
N ASN A 15 7.75 9.21 0.01
CA ASN A 15 8.11 10.48 0.64
C ASN A 15 7.01 11.05 1.53
N SER A 16 5.76 10.66 1.33
CA SER A 16 4.64 11.08 2.19
C SER A 16 4.65 10.32 3.52
N ILE A 17 4.96 9.03 3.51
CA ILE A 17 4.87 8.16 4.68
C ILE A 17 6.20 7.94 5.40
N VAL A 18 7.35 8.01 4.70
CA VAL A 18 8.70 7.78 5.28
C VAL A 18 9.49 9.08 5.31
N ASP A 19 10.15 9.35 6.42
CA ASP A 19 11.15 10.41 6.50
C ASP A 19 12.41 9.99 5.72
N PRO A 20 12.84 10.76 4.70
CA PRO A 20 13.94 10.36 3.83
C PRO A 20 15.31 10.38 4.52
N LYS A 21 15.45 11.17 5.59
CA LYS A 21 16.70 11.27 6.36
C LYS A 21 16.78 10.20 7.45
N LEU A 22 15.73 10.09 8.24
CA LEU A 22 15.66 9.18 9.39
C LEU A 22 15.32 7.73 9.00
N LYS A 23 14.80 7.52 7.78
CA LYS A 23 14.32 6.19 7.33
C LYS A 23 13.31 5.57 8.30
N THR A 24 12.40 6.39 8.79
CA THR A 24 11.35 6.01 9.74
C THR A 24 10.00 6.49 9.24
N ILE A 25 8.94 5.85 9.72
CA ILE A 25 7.57 6.29 9.44
C ILE A 25 7.31 7.68 10.04
N LYS A 26 6.72 8.57 9.26
CA LYS A 26 6.19 9.86 9.71
C LYS A 26 4.93 9.63 10.57
N SER A 27 5.14 9.18 11.80
CA SER A 27 4.10 8.64 12.68
C SER A 27 2.93 9.60 12.90
N LYS A 28 3.20 10.90 13.12
CA LYS A 28 2.15 11.92 13.30
C LYS A 28 1.29 12.11 12.05
N TRP A 29 1.91 12.08 10.87
CA TRP A 29 1.21 12.18 9.60
C TRP A 29 0.32 10.95 9.34
N LEU A 30 0.88 9.76 9.53
CA LEU A 30 0.14 8.51 9.37
C LEU A 30 -1.04 8.42 10.36
N GLU A 31 -0.87 8.92 11.58
CA GLU A 31 -1.94 8.93 12.59
C GLU A 31 -3.11 9.84 12.19
N LYS A 32 -2.83 11.03 11.63
CA LYS A 32 -3.86 11.92 11.08
C LYS A 32 -4.59 11.24 9.92
N LEU A 33 -3.87 10.67 8.98
CA LEU A 33 -4.48 9.95 7.85
C LEU A 33 -5.35 8.78 8.31
N CYS A 34 -4.89 8.00 9.29
CA CYS A 34 -5.69 6.90 9.85
C CYS A 34 -6.96 7.38 10.53
N LYS A 35 -6.95 8.57 11.16
CA LYS A 35 -8.15 9.21 11.70
C LYS A 35 -9.16 9.53 10.59
N ASP A 36 -8.68 10.12 9.49
CA ASP A 36 -9.54 10.49 8.35
C ASP A 36 -10.10 9.24 7.67
N ILE A 37 -9.27 8.22 7.46
CA ILE A 37 -9.69 6.90 6.95
C ILE A 37 -10.78 6.31 7.84
N ALA A 38 -10.62 6.36 9.17
CA ALA A 38 -11.59 5.81 10.11
C ALA A 38 -12.96 6.50 10.04
N LEU A 39 -12.99 7.79 9.77
CA LEU A 39 -14.23 8.54 9.60
C LEU A 39 -15.00 8.09 8.35
N ILE A 40 -14.31 7.96 7.22
CA ILE A 40 -14.97 7.62 5.95
C ILE A 40 -15.23 6.11 5.80
N HIS A 41 -14.44 5.25 6.46
CA HIS A 41 -14.56 3.79 6.36
C HIS A 41 -15.93 3.26 6.85
N LYS A 42 -16.64 4.02 7.67
CA LYS A 42 -17.99 3.65 8.15
C LYS A 42 -19.01 3.49 7.01
N THR A 43 -18.82 4.20 5.91
CA THR A 43 -19.78 4.25 4.79
C THR A 43 -19.14 3.97 3.44
N THR A 44 -17.81 3.81 3.39
CA THR A 44 -17.03 3.71 2.16
C THR A 44 -16.04 2.54 2.26
N LYS A 45 -16.00 1.70 1.26
CA LYS A 45 -14.99 0.64 1.14
C LYS A 45 -13.67 1.25 0.70
N ILE A 46 -12.62 1.07 1.47
CA ILE A 46 -11.30 1.67 1.24
C ILE A 46 -10.29 0.58 0.89
N VAL A 47 -9.40 0.90 -0.02
CA VAL A 47 -8.14 0.18 -0.28
C VAL A 47 -7.02 1.20 -0.19
N VAL A 48 -5.94 0.84 0.47
CA VAL A 48 -4.72 1.65 0.51
C VAL A 48 -3.66 0.98 -0.35
N VAL A 49 -3.03 1.73 -1.26
CA VAL A 49 -1.84 1.32 -1.99
C VAL A 49 -0.69 2.16 -1.48
N CYS A 50 0.31 1.57 -0.86
CA CYS A 50 1.37 2.34 -0.24
C CYS A 50 2.75 1.89 -0.68
N SER A 51 3.66 2.85 -0.76
CA SER A 51 5.09 2.67 -0.98
C SER A 51 5.87 2.79 0.34
N GLY A 52 7.18 2.67 0.27
CA GLY A 52 8.08 3.02 1.37
C GLY A 52 8.78 1.84 2.04
N ALA A 53 8.51 0.61 1.61
CA ALA A 53 9.16 -0.58 2.17
C ALA A 53 10.69 -0.53 1.98
N ILE A 54 11.18 -0.27 0.77
CA ILE A 54 12.63 -0.12 0.51
C ILE A 54 13.24 0.97 1.38
N ALA A 55 12.57 2.13 1.47
CA ALA A 55 13.08 3.26 2.26
C ALA A 55 13.23 2.90 3.74
N LEU A 56 12.27 2.16 4.32
CA LEU A 56 12.32 1.68 5.70
C LEU A 56 13.42 0.65 5.92
N GLY A 57 13.48 -0.38 5.06
CA GLY A 57 14.46 -1.46 5.19
C GLY A 57 15.88 -1.05 4.84
N SER A 58 16.05 0.07 4.11
CA SER A 58 17.39 0.60 3.76
C SER A 58 18.25 1.00 4.96
N LYS A 59 17.69 1.04 6.17
CA LYS A 59 18.48 1.17 7.41
C LYS A 59 19.40 -0.01 7.67
N SER A 60 18.96 -1.21 7.28
CA SER A 60 19.65 -2.47 7.56
C SER A 60 20.61 -2.88 6.44
N ILE A 61 20.67 -2.12 5.36
CA ILE A 61 21.50 -2.42 4.18
C ILE A 61 22.39 -1.22 3.87
N SER A 62 23.66 -1.48 3.53
CA SER A 62 24.60 -0.41 3.22
C SER A 62 24.14 0.39 2.00
N ARG A 63 24.41 1.70 2.00
CA ARG A 63 23.99 2.59 0.91
C ARG A 63 24.62 2.22 -0.44
N SER A 64 25.84 1.67 -0.44
CA SER A 64 26.52 1.20 -1.64
C SER A 64 25.85 -0.05 -2.24
N ALA A 65 25.38 -0.97 -1.39
CA ALA A 65 24.69 -2.19 -1.80
C ALA A 65 23.35 -1.91 -2.48
N LEU A 66 22.60 -0.89 -2.03
CA LEU A 66 21.28 -0.53 -2.60
C LEU A 66 21.29 -0.11 -4.09
N ARG A 67 22.43 -0.18 -4.75
CA ARG A 67 22.53 -0.03 -6.22
C ARG A 67 22.07 -1.28 -6.96
N LYS A 68 22.17 -2.45 -6.34
CA LYS A 68 21.81 -3.74 -6.92
C LYS A 68 20.33 -4.04 -6.67
N LEU A 69 19.71 -4.75 -7.61
CA LEU A 69 18.29 -5.11 -7.52
C LEU A 69 18.01 -6.00 -6.29
N GLU A 70 18.82 -7.04 -6.10
CA GLU A 70 18.70 -7.99 -5.00
C GLU A 70 18.77 -7.31 -3.62
N ASP A 71 19.59 -6.27 -3.48
CA ASP A 71 19.71 -5.52 -2.22
C ASP A 71 18.51 -4.58 -1.99
N LYS A 72 17.94 -4.04 -3.06
CA LYS A 72 16.66 -3.29 -2.97
C LYS A 72 15.52 -4.23 -2.59
N GLN A 73 15.46 -5.41 -3.18
CA GLN A 73 14.46 -6.44 -2.85
C GLN A 73 14.58 -6.90 -1.40
N ALA A 74 15.82 -7.13 -0.93
CA ALA A 74 16.09 -7.45 0.47
C ALA A 74 15.65 -6.30 1.41
N ALA A 75 15.96 -5.04 1.05
CA ALA A 75 15.49 -3.88 1.81
C ALA A 75 13.95 -3.82 1.83
N ALA A 76 13.30 -4.04 0.69
CA ALA A 76 11.85 -4.07 0.61
C ALA A 76 11.25 -5.11 1.56
N SER A 77 11.78 -6.33 1.57
CA SER A 77 11.28 -7.42 2.43
C SER A 77 11.39 -7.08 3.92
N ILE A 78 12.51 -6.46 4.34
CA ILE A 78 12.70 -5.99 5.73
C ILE A 78 11.71 -4.88 6.07
N GLY A 79 11.63 -3.86 5.23
CA GLY A 79 10.80 -2.69 5.49
C GLY A 79 9.31 -2.96 5.38
N GLN A 80 8.89 -3.98 4.63
CA GLN A 80 7.50 -4.35 4.46
C GLN A 80 6.86 -4.81 5.78
N ILE A 81 7.62 -5.48 6.64
CA ILE A 81 7.15 -5.90 7.98
C ILE A 81 6.80 -4.68 8.82
N GLU A 82 7.70 -3.69 8.85
CA GLU A 82 7.49 -2.46 9.61
C GLU A 82 6.31 -1.65 9.04
N LEU A 83 6.22 -1.52 7.73
CA LEU A 83 5.13 -0.81 7.07
C LEU A 83 3.77 -1.42 7.43
N ALA A 84 3.62 -2.74 7.33
CA ALA A 84 2.40 -3.46 7.68
C ALA A 84 2.06 -3.33 9.17
N TYR A 85 3.08 -3.41 10.03
CA TYR A 85 2.93 -3.25 11.48
C TYR A 85 2.41 -1.85 11.84
N GLN A 86 2.94 -0.79 11.24
CA GLN A 86 2.52 0.57 11.49
C GLN A 86 1.06 0.80 11.08
N TRP A 87 0.64 0.34 9.91
CA TRP A 87 -0.75 0.40 9.48
C TRP A 87 -1.67 -0.33 10.46
N ARG A 88 -1.32 -1.56 10.83
CA ARG A 88 -2.09 -2.35 11.79
C ARG A 88 -2.24 -1.65 13.13
N THR A 89 -1.15 -1.14 13.67
CA THR A 89 -1.11 -0.50 14.98
C THR A 89 -1.94 0.78 15.02
N LYS A 90 -1.82 1.63 14.00
CA LYS A 90 -2.55 2.90 13.93
C LYS A 90 -4.06 2.70 13.73
N LEU A 91 -4.47 1.82 12.82
CA LEU A 91 -5.89 1.56 12.55
C LEU A 91 -6.57 0.72 13.64
N LYS A 92 -5.81 -0.07 14.41
CA LYS A 92 -6.33 -0.79 15.58
C LYS A 92 -6.93 0.15 16.62
N LYS A 93 -6.42 1.39 16.78
CA LYS A 93 -6.98 2.42 17.66
C LYS A 93 -8.45 2.74 17.35
N TYR A 94 -8.84 2.57 16.10
CA TYR A 94 -10.22 2.78 15.60
C TYR A 94 -11.01 1.48 15.45
N LYS A 95 -10.50 0.35 16.00
CA LYS A 95 -11.10 -1.00 15.86
C LYS A 95 -11.21 -1.47 14.40
N ILE A 96 -10.38 -0.94 13.52
CA ILE A 96 -10.31 -1.31 12.10
C ILE A 96 -9.23 -2.37 11.92
N LYS A 97 -9.63 -3.49 11.29
CA LYS A 97 -8.70 -4.56 10.88
C LYS A 97 -8.10 -4.21 9.52
N VAL A 98 -6.84 -4.59 9.33
CA VAL A 98 -6.16 -4.47 8.04
C VAL A 98 -5.64 -5.82 7.60
N SER A 99 -5.43 -5.96 6.30
CA SER A 99 -4.73 -7.09 5.70
C SER A 99 -3.60 -6.57 4.81
N GLN A 100 -2.58 -7.37 4.60
CA GLN A 100 -1.53 -7.11 3.62
C GLN A 100 -1.82 -7.90 2.35
N ILE A 101 -1.66 -7.24 1.19
CA ILE A 101 -1.66 -7.87 -0.13
C ILE A 101 -0.43 -7.36 -0.87
N LEU A 102 0.36 -8.27 -1.43
CA LEU A 102 1.48 -7.94 -2.30
C LEU A 102 1.14 -8.37 -3.72
N LEU A 103 1.27 -7.44 -4.66
CA LEU A 103 0.98 -7.65 -6.07
C LEU A 103 2.14 -7.14 -6.92
N THR A 104 2.38 -7.79 -8.04
CA THR A 104 3.18 -7.22 -9.13
C THR A 104 2.27 -6.58 -10.17
N LEU A 105 2.81 -5.76 -11.06
CA LEU A 105 2.04 -5.25 -12.21
C LEU A 105 1.55 -6.40 -13.08
N GLU A 106 2.35 -7.44 -13.28
CA GLU A 106 2.00 -8.66 -14.03
C GLU A 106 0.76 -9.36 -13.44
N ASP A 107 0.62 -9.37 -12.09
CA ASP A 107 -0.57 -9.93 -11.43
C ASP A 107 -1.85 -9.18 -11.81
N SER A 108 -1.73 -7.90 -12.20
CA SER A 108 -2.86 -7.11 -12.68
C SER A 108 -3.16 -7.31 -14.18
N GLU A 109 -2.26 -7.91 -14.94
CA GLU A 109 -2.38 -8.12 -16.38
C GLU A 109 -2.84 -9.55 -16.72
N THR A 110 -2.41 -10.52 -15.94
CA THR A 110 -2.81 -11.91 -16.10
C THR A 110 -4.23 -12.13 -15.59
N ARG A 111 -5.18 -12.45 -16.49
CA ARG A 111 -6.61 -12.57 -16.16
C ARG A 111 -6.90 -13.41 -14.91
N ARG A 112 -6.28 -14.57 -14.74
CA ARG A 112 -6.49 -15.46 -13.60
C ARG A 112 -6.03 -14.80 -12.29
N ARG A 113 -4.83 -14.21 -12.28
CA ARG A 113 -4.27 -13.53 -11.11
C ARG A 113 -5.09 -12.29 -10.76
N PHE A 114 -5.47 -11.50 -11.76
CA PHE A 114 -6.38 -10.37 -11.61
C PHE A 114 -7.69 -10.75 -10.92
N LEU A 115 -8.36 -11.82 -11.37
CA LEU A 115 -9.63 -12.27 -10.78
C LEU A 115 -9.42 -12.74 -9.34
N ASN A 116 -8.33 -13.46 -9.04
CA ASN A 116 -8.02 -13.90 -7.69
C ASN A 116 -7.77 -12.72 -6.75
N ALA A 117 -6.95 -11.75 -7.16
CA ALA A 117 -6.69 -10.54 -6.38
C ALA A 117 -7.98 -9.75 -6.12
N ARG A 118 -8.80 -9.52 -7.17
CA ARG A 118 -10.11 -8.85 -7.05
C ARG A 118 -11.02 -9.56 -6.06
N ASN A 119 -11.13 -10.87 -6.13
CA ASN A 119 -12.00 -11.66 -5.26
C ASN A 119 -11.51 -11.61 -3.81
N THR A 120 -10.20 -11.68 -3.60
CA THR A 120 -9.58 -11.53 -2.27
C THR A 120 -9.87 -10.15 -1.68
N ILE A 121 -9.63 -9.08 -2.44
CA ILE A 121 -9.93 -7.70 -2.01
C ILE A 121 -11.42 -7.56 -1.66
N SER A 122 -12.31 -8.04 -2.52
CA SER A 122 -13.75 -7.98 -2.29
C SER A 122 -14.16 -8.76 -1.02
N SER A 123 -13.58 -9.93 -0.80
CA SER A 123 -13.81 -10.73 0.41
C SER A 123 -13.41 -9.99 1.69
N LEU A 124 -12.26 -9.31 1.68
CA LEU A 124 -11.80 -8.50 2.79
C LEU A 124 -12.71 -7.30 3.05
N GLN A 125 -13.05 -6.56 2.01
CA GLN A 125 -13.95 -5.41 2.10
C GLN A 125 -15.36 -5.78 2.60
N ASN A 126 -15.87 -6.96 2.26
CA ASN A 126 -17.15 -7.44 2.77
C ASN A 126 -17.11 -7.80 4.27
N ARG A 127 -15.90 -7.97 4.82
CA ARG A 127 -15.66 -8.19 6.25
C ARG A 127 -15.21 -6.91 6.99
N ASN A 128 -15.36 -5.74 6.34
CA ASN A 128 -14.89 -4.45 6.86
C ASN A 128 -13.40 -4.44 7.22
N ILE A 129 -12.58 -5.15 6.46
CA ILE A 129 -11.12 -5.17 6.58
C ILE A 129 -10.54 -4.29 5.47
N ILE A 130 -9.63 -3.37 5.81
CA ILE A 130 -8.95 -2.52 4.85
C ILE A 130 -7.74 -3.26 4.27
N PRO A 131 -7.70 -3.55 2.95
CA PRO A 131 -6.50 -4.05 2.31
C PRO A 131 -5.45 -2.95 2.20
N ILE A 132 -4.25 -3.25 2.68
CA ILE A 132 -3.03 -2.46 2.45
C ILE A 132 -2.23 -3.19 1.38
N ILE A 133 -2.18 -2.61 0.21
CA ILE A 133 -1.52 -3.19 -0.97
C ILE A 133 -0.17 -2.51 -1.16
N ASN A 134 0.85 -3.28 -1.46
CA ASN A 134 2.14 -2.80 -1.95
C ASN A 134 2.63 -3.69 -3.09
N GLU A 135 3.63 -3.21 -3.81
CA GLU A 135 4.30 -4.06 -4.78
C GLU A 135 5.01 -5.23 -4.10
N ASN A 136 5.01 -6.38 -4.76
CA ASN A 136 5.82 -7.53 -4.36
C ASN A 136 7.23 -7.40 -4.92
N ASP A 137 7.97 -6.46 -4.34
CA ASP A 137 9.34 -6.14 -4.75
C ASP A 137 10.24 -7.38 -4.81
N THR A 138 9.99 -8.39 -3.98
CA THR A 138 10.85 -9.59 -3.86
C THR A 138 10.87 -10.44 -5.15
N VAL A 139 9.79 -10.43 -5.91
CA VAL A 139 9.65 -11.21 -7.15
C VAL A 139 9.49 -10.32 -8.38
N ALA A 140 9.55 -9.00 -8.22
CA ALA A 140 9.53 -8.07 -9.34
C ALA A 140 10.78 -8.26 -10.19
N THR A 141 10.59 -8.50 -11.51
CA THR A 141 11.66 -8.78 -12.47
C THR A 141 12.21 -7.53 -13.14
N GLU A 142 11.46 -6.44 -13.12
CA GLU A 142 11.89 -5.15 -13.63
C GLU A 142 12.61 -4.33 -12.55
N GLU A 143 13.51 -3.42 -12.99
CA GLU A 143 14.06 -2.43 -12.07
C GLU A 143 12.92 -1.69 -11.36
N ILE A 144 12.98 -1.64 -10.03
CA ILE A 144 12.02 -0.91 -9.22
C ILE A 144 12.13 0.57 -9.57
N LYS A 145 11.16 1.05 -10.35
CA LYS A 145 11.12 2.41 -10.89
C LYS A 145 10.26 3.32 -10.03
N TYR A 146 10.61 4.60 -10.06
CA TYR A 146 9.77 5.62 -9.45
C TYR A 146 8.41 5.70 -10.18
N GLY A 147 7.31 5.61 -9.42
CA GLY A 147 5.96 5.70 -9.99
C GLY A 147 5.25 4.35 -10.24
N ASP A 148 5.90 3.21 -10.00
CA ASP A 148 5.28 1.90 -10.22
C ASP A 148 4.04 1.70 -9.34
N ASN A 149 4.07 2.19 -8.09
CA ASN A 149 2.89 2.15 -7.22
C ASN A 149 1.74 3.10 -7.67
N ASP A 150 2.00 4.11 -8.52
CA ASP A 150 0.91 4.91 -9.13
C ASP A 150 0.18 4.08 -10.17
N LYS A 151 0.91 3.35 -11.01
CA LYS A 151 0.36 2.41 -11.97
C LYS A 151 -0.39 1.28 -11.26
N LEU A 152 0.23 0.69 -10.22
CA LEU A 152 -0.42 -0.34 -9.41
C LEU A 152 -1.72 0.17 -8.80
N ALA A 153 -1.74 1.39 -8.24
CA ALA A 153 -2.94 1.98 -7.67
C ALA A 153 -4.04 2.20 -8.71
N ALA A 154 -3.69 2.65 -9.91
CA ALA A 154 -4.64 2.79 -11.02
C ALA A 154 -5.22 1.41 -11.43
N ARG A 155 -4.38 0.39 -11.53
CA ARG A 155 -4.81 -0.99 -11.81
C ARG A 155 -5.71 -1.55 -10.72
N VAL A 156 -5.37 -1.33 -9.45
CA VAL A 156 -6.20 -1.73 -8.31
C VAL A 156 -7.55 -1.00 -8.34
N ALA A 157 -7.57 0.30 -8.64
CA ALA A 157 -8.79 1.09 -8.74
C ALA A 157 -9.71 0.54 -9.85
N GLN A 158 -9.15 0.22 -11.01
CA GLN A 158 -9.87 -0.42 -12.11
C GLN A 158 -10.39 -1.82 -11.69
N MET A 159 -9.52 -2.62 -11.05
CA MET A 159 -9.81 -4.00 -10.62
C MET A 159 -11.04 -4.08 -9.71
N ILE A 160 -11.17 -3.14 -8.78
CA ILE A 160 -12.27 -3.14 -7.80
C ILE A 160 -13.47 -2.28 -8.23
N GLY A 161 -13.38 -1.58 -9.35
CA GLY A 161 -14.38 -0.60 -9.79
C GLY A 161 -14.49 0.55 -8.76
N ALA A 162 -13.37 1.20 -8.45
CA ALA A 162 -13.35 2.32 -7.51
C ALA A 162 -14.00 3.57 -8.12
N ASP A 163 -14.71 4.32 -7.30
CA ASP A 163 -15.34 5.58 -7.70
C ASP A 163 -14.34 6.75 -7.67
N LEU A 164 -13.26 6.60 -6.89
CA LEU A 164 -12.24 7.62 -6.67
C LEU A 164 -10.88 7.00 -6.39
N LEU A 165 -9.84 7.55 -7.01
CA LEU A 165 -8.44 7.32 -6.69
C LEU A 165 -7.84 8.64 -6.17
N ILE A 166 -7.27 8.59 -4.96
CA ILE A 166 -6.58 9.72 -4.32
C ILE A 166 -5.08 9.43 -4.32
N LEU A 167 -4.26 10.36 -4.79
CA LEU A 167 -2.81 10.29 -4.76
C LEU A 167 -2.26 11.27 -3.71
N LEU A 168 -1.47 10.74 -2.74
CA LEU A 168 -0.87 11.50 -1.63
C LEU A 168 0.66 11.43 -1.64
#